data_e82f06d1c391113f923dfb1302cb9f66
#
_entry.id   e82f06d1c391113f923dfb1302cb9f66
#
_cell.length_a   1.000
_cell.length_b   1.000
_cell.length_c   1.000
_cell.angle_alpha   90.00
_cell.angle_beta   90.00
_cell.angle_gamma   90.00
#
_symmetry.space_group_name_H-M   'P 1'
#
loop_
_entity.id
_entity.type
_entity.pdbx_description
1 polymer ?
#
loop_
_entity_poly.entity_id
_entity_poly.type
_entity_poly.pdbx_seq_one_letter_code
_entity_poly.pdbx_strand_id
1 'polypeptide(L)'
;MDNAELARRRDTLMRHIGENGVAVIAAAPERVRNRDVLHPYRQDSDFRYLTGFPEADAVAVLVPGRDQGEYILFCRQRDPQRETWQGRTIGQDAAVSDYGADDAFPIDDIDDILPGLLEGREQLYCPMGADPAFDQRLIAWVNALRARARAGVKAPLEYVSLEHVVHEMRLVKSRAEVARLREAARISAAAHRRLLEVIRPGLREYEIEAELLYDFRRHNGEPAYPVIAGSGANACVLHYTANDAELPADGLILIDAGIERAGYAADITRTLPVSGRFSDEQRVIYQLVLDAQTAALEQVRPGQHWNAAHEAATRVLVAGLVELGLLDGEVDALIEAGDYRRYFMHRTGHWLGMDVHDVGDYKVDGHWRELEPGMVLTVEPGLYIPPGSPVDPRWQGIGVRIEDNCLVTRDGHDNLTEAAPKTIADIEGAMVG
;
A
#
# COMPACT_ATOMS: atom_id res chain seq x y z
N MET A 1 15.88 5.70 3.27
CA MET A 1 15.95 5.52 4.72
C MET A 1 17.42 5.61 5.07
N ASP A 2 17.81 6.16 6.21
CA ASP A 2 19.20 6.11 6.64
C ASP A 2 19.51 4.78 7.37
N ASN A 3 20.80 4.45 7.47
CA ASN A 3 21.23 3.17 8.08
C ASN A 3 20.89 3.11 9.58
N ALA A 4 20.82 4.23 10.28
CA ALA A 4 20.48 4.26 11.69
C ALA A 4 19.03 3.83 11.93
N GLU A 5 18.10 4.29 11.09
CA GLU A 5 16.71 3.84 11.15
C GLU A 5 16.56 2.36 10.81
N LEU A 6 17.28 1.86 9.78
CA LEU A 6 17.26 0.45 9.41
C LEU A 6 17.85 -0.44 10.51
N ALA A 7 18.97 -0.02 11.13
CA ALA A 7 19.57 -0.72 12.26
C ALA A 7 18.58 -0.80 13.44
N ARG A 8 17.94 0.31 13.81
CA ARG A 8 16.93 0.34 14.87
C ARG A 8 15.77 -0.65 14.62
N ARG A 9 15.33 -0.81 13.36
CA ARG A 9 14.30 -1.79 12.99
C ARG A 9 14.79 -3.21 13.19
N ARG A 10 16.01 -3.53 12.72
CA ARG A 10 16.62 -4.85 12.92
C ARG A 10 16.82 -5.15 14.40
N ASP A 11 17.33 -4.19 15.18
CA ASP A 11 17.50 -4.34 16.64
C ASP A 11 16.15 -4.60 17.35
N THR A 12 15.09 -3.95 16.89
CA THR A 12 13.74 -4.18 17.45
C THR A 12 13.26 -5.59 17.15
N LEU A 13 13.42 -6.05 15.92
CA LEU A 13 13.08 -7.41 15.53
C LEU A 13 13.95 -8.45 16.28
N MET A 14 15.24 -8.24 16.37
CA MET A 14 16.17 -9.15 17.07
C MET A 14 15.87 -9.27 18.56
N ARG A 15 15.48 -8.19 19.22
CA ARG A 15 15.01 -8.25 20.62
C ARG A 15 13.74 -9.08 20.79
N HIS A 16 12.86 -9.09 19.79
CA HIS A 16 11.65 -9.91 19.80
C HIS A 16 11.99 -11.39 19.58
N ILE A 17 12.88 -11.68 18.63
CA ILE A 17 13.34 -13.04 18.30
C ILE A 17 14.12 -13.67 19.47
N GLY A 18 14.96 -12.90 20.14
CA GLY A 18 15.84 -13.39 21.20
C GLY A 18 17.00 -14.25 20.67
N GLU A 19 17.94 -14.62 21.59
CA GLU A 19 19.17 -15.30 21.22
C GLU A 19 18.95 -16.74 20.70
N ASN A 20 17.83 -17.37 21.01
CA ASN A 20 17.50 -18.73 20.55
C ASN A 20 16.88 -18.75 19.14
N GLY A 21 16.52 -17.58 18.59
CA GLY A 21 15.91 -17.46 17.29
C GLY A 21 16.89 -17.04 16.20
N VAL A 22 16.44 -17.21 14.96
CA VAL A 22 17.08 -16.69 13.75
C VAL A 22 15.99 -16.26 12.78
N ALA A 23 16.15 -15.10 12.14
CA ALA A 23 15.24 -14.67 11.08
C ALA A 23 15.91 -14.77 9.72
N VAL A 24 15.17 -15.29 8.74
CA VAL A 24 15.61 -15.42 7.34
C VAL A 24 14.53 -14.83 6.44
N ILE A 25 14.89 -13.84 5.64
CA ILE A 25 13.99 -13.18 4.71
C ILE A 25 14.66 -13.00 3.34
N ALA A 26 13.96 -13.36 2.27
CA ALA A 26 14.44 -13.24 0.91
C ALA A 26 13.95 -11.93 0.26
N ALA A 27 14.77 -11.40 -0.64
CA ALA A 27 14.37 -10.36 -1.57
C ALA A 27 13.29 -10.88 -2.54
N ALA A 28 12.47 -9.98 -3.08
CA ALA A 28 11.53 -10.33 -4.13
C ALA A 28 12.28 -10.91 -5.35
N PRO A 29 11.77 -11.98 -6.00
CA PRO A 29 12.37 -12.47 -7.23
C PRO A 29 12.07 -11.53 -8.40
N GLU A 30 12.98 -11.50 -9.39
CA GLU A 30 12.68 -10.86 -10.68
C GLU A 30 11.56 -11.61 -11.41
N ARG A 31 10.65 -10.89 -12.08
CA ARG A 31 9.49 -11.46 -12.79
C ARG A 31 9.61 -11.23 -14.28
N VAL A 32 9.46 -12.29 -15.05
CA VAL A 32 9.46 -12.23 -16.51
C VAL A 32 8.15 -11.62 -17.01
N ARG A 33 8.23 -10.54 -17.79
CA ARG A 33 7.11 -9.95 -18.51
C ARG A 33 6.80 -10.73 -19.78
N ASN A 34 7.83 -10.94 -20.59
CA ASN A 34 7.77 -11.79 -21.79
C ASN A 34 9.18 -12.24 -22.15
N ARG A 35 9.36 -13.53 -22.49
CA ARG A 35 10.63 -14.15 -22.92
C ARG A 35 11.81 -13.72 -22.03
N ASP A 36 12.67 -12.83 -22.50
CA ASP A 36 13.87 -12.31 -21.87
C ASP A 36 13.70 -10.88 -21.30
N VAL A 37 12.51 -10.29 -21.42
CA VAL A 37 12.18 -8.98 -20.87
C VAL A 37 11.55 -9.14 -19.51
N LEU A 38 12.12 -8.46 -18.50
CA LEU A 38 11.62 -8.45 -17.13
C LEU A 38 10.61 -7.32 -16.90
N HIS A 39 9.72 -7.50 -15.93
CA HIS A 39 8.98 -6.39 -15.35
C HIS A 39 9.94 -5.44 -14.61
N PRO A 40 9.60 -4.15 -14.46
CA PRO A 40 10.30 -3.28 -13.51
C PRO A 40 10.38 -3.96 -12.15
N TYR A 41 11.60 -3.98 -11.57
CA TYR A 41 11.82 -4.65 -10.30
C TYR A 41 11.27 -3.80 -9.14
N ARG A 42 10.47 -4.40 -8.29
CA ARG A 42 10.05 -3.85 -7.00
C ARG A 42 10.45 -4.82 -5.89
N GLN A 43 11.22 -4.31 -4.95
CA GLN A 43 11.67 -5.09 -3.79
C GLN A 43 10.49 -5.46 -2.88
N ASP A 44 10.58 -6.63 -2.25
CA ASP A 44 9.68 -7.03 -1.16
C ASP A 44 9.67 -5.98 -0.06
N SER A 45 8.49 -5.65 0.44
CA SER A 45 8.33 -4.54 1.38
C SER A 45 8.93 -4.84 2.75
N ASP A 46 8.81 -6.06 3.26
CA ASP A 46 9.39 -6.46 4.55
C ASP A 46 10.90 -6.56 4.47
N PHE A 47 11.42 -7.16 3.39
CA PHE A 47 12.86 -7.18 3.13
C PHE A 47 13.44 -5.77 3.06
N ARG A 48 12.79 -4.88 2.29
CA ARG A 48 13.20 -3.47 2.17
C ARG A 48 13.07 -2.70 3.48
N TYR A 49 12.03 -2.98 4.27
CA TYR A 49 11.81 -2.36 5.58
C TYR A 49 12.97 -2.62 6.54
N LEU A 50 13.51 -3.84 6.51
CA LEU A 50 14.58 -4.27 7.41
C LEU A 50 15.99 -3.94 6.88
N THR A 51 16.18 -3.97 5.56
CA THR A 51 17.52 -3.91 4.96
C THR A 51 17.80 -2.63 4.17
N GLY A 52 16.77 -2.05 3.56
CA GLY A 52 16.92 -0.98 2.56
C GLY A 52 17.59 -1.45 1.26
N PHE A 53 18.00 -2.72 1.14
CA PHE A 53 18.73 -3.26 0.01
C PHE A 53 17.83 -3.41 -1.22
N PRO A 54 18.19 -2.83 -2.38
CA PRO A 54 17.27 -2.69 -3.50
C PRO A 54 17.33 -3.81 -4.54
N GLU A 55 18.34 -4.71 -4.50
CA GLU A 55 18.55 -5.70 -5.56
C GLU A 55 17.83 -7.01 -5.27
N ALA A 56 17.44 -7.72 -6.34
CA ALA A 56 16.98 -9.10 -6.28
C ALA A 56 18.12 -10.09 -5.95
N ASP A 57 17.80 -11.38 -5.82
CA ASP A 57 18.73 -12.43 -5.47
C ASP A 57 19.54 -12.08 -4.20
N ALA A 58 18.83 -11.67 -3.17
CA ALA A 58 19.41 -11.40 -1.88
C ALA A 58 18.62 -12.08 -0.75
N VAL A 59 19.32 -12.43 0.34
CA VAL A 59 18.72 -12.99 1.54
C VAL A 59 19.36 -12.31 2.75
N ALA A 60 18.53 -11.75 3.62
CA ALA A 60 18.96 -11.23 4.91
C ALA A 60 18.76 -12.27 6.00
N VAL A 61 19.76 -12.40 6.87
CA VAL A 61 19.73 -13.29 8.03
C VAL A 61 20.05 -12.48 9.27
N LEU A 62 19.15 -12.52 10.26
CA LEU A 62 19.36 -11.89 11.56
C LEU A 62 19.59 -12.98 12.60
N VAL A 63 20.74 -12.94 13.25
CA VAL A 63 21.22 -13.98 14.18
C VAL A 63 21.58 -13.34 15.51
N PRO A 64 20.60 -13.07 16.40
CA PRO A 64 20.86 -12.42 17.67
C PRO A 64 21.92 -13.15 18.50
N GLY A 65 22.84 -12.39 19.11
CA GLY A 65 23.91 -12.90 19.95
C GLY A 65 25.06 -13.57 19.19
N ARG A 66 25.18 -13.42 17.88
CA ARG A 66 26.34 -13.93 17.12
C ARG A 66 27.53 -12.97 17.28
N ASP A 67 28.66 -13.49 17.79
CA ASP A 67 29.87 -12.71 18.09
C ASP A 67 30.49 -12.00 16.87
N GLN A 68 30.35 -12.58 15.66
CA GLN A 68 30.91 -12.06 14.41
C GLN A 68 30.00 -11.03 13.74
N GLY A 69 28.91 -10.61 14.42
CA GLY A 69 27.89 -9.72 13.88
C GLY A 69 26.55 -10.42 13.67
N GLU A 70 25.48 -9.69 13.83
CA GLU A 70 24.12 -10.23 13.92
C GLU A 70 23.32 -10.10 12.63
N TYR A 71 23.71 -9.17 11.73
CA TYR A 71 23.08 -8.94 10.44
C TYR A 71 23.96 -9.40 9.29
N ILE A 72 23.54 -10.46 8.63
CA ILE A 72 24.23 -11.08 7.50
C ILE A 72 23.40 -10.85 6.22
N LEU A 73 24.04 -10.44 5.14
CA LEU A 73 23.41 -10.27 3.84
C LEU A 73 24.07 -11.15 2.78
N PHE A 74 23.31 -12.07 2.20
CA PHE A 74 23.67 -12.74 0.96
C PHE A 74 23.18 -11.91 -0.21
N CYS A 75 24.06 -11.62 -1.18
CA CYS A 75 23.69 -10.81 -2.34
C CYS A 75 24.54 -11.19 -3.56
N ARG A 76 24.14 -10.67 -4.72
CA ARG A 76 24.89 -10.90 -5.98
C ARG A 76 26.34 -10.44 -5.84
N GLN A 77 27.27 -11.25 -6.33
CA GLN A 77 28.66 -10.85 -6.48
C GLN A 77 28.79 -9.90 -7.69
N ARG A 78 29.71 -8.96 -7.59
CA ARG A 78 30.03 -8.09 -8.72
C ARG A 78 30.65 -8.88 -9.87
N ASP A 79 30.08 -8.74 -11.06
CA ASP A 79 30.55 -9.33 -12.31
C ASP A 79 30.63 -8.25 -13.39
N PRO A 80 31.84 -7.85 -13.84
CA PRO A 80 32.01 -6.83 -14.87
C PRO A 80 31.33 -7.15 -16.19
N GLN A 81 31.17 -8.43 -16.56
CA GLN A 81 30.48 -8.82 -17.78
C GLN A 81 28.98 -8.58 -17.64
N ARG A 82 28.38 -8.98 -16.52
CA ARG A 82 26.97 -8.72 -16.23
C ARG A 82 26.68 -7.23 -16.07
N GLU A 83 27.58 -6.48 -15.40
CA GLU A 83 27.45 -5.03 -15.22
C GLU A 83 27.43 -4.26 -16.56
N THR A 84 28.05 -4.80 -17.60
CA THR A 84 27.99 -4.21 -18.95
C THR A 84 26.57 -4.22 -19.54
N TRP A 85 25.75 -5.20 -19.16
CA TRP A 85 24.40 -5.39 -19.68
C TRP A 85 23.31 -4.83 -18.76
N GLN A 86 23.46 -4.97 -17.45
CA GLN A 86 22.42 -4.71 -16.46
C GLN A 86 22.70 -3.52 -15.55
N GLY A 87 23.89 -2.91 -15.68
CA GLY A 87 24.33 -1.86 -14.79
C GLY A 87 25.08 -2.39 -13.57
N ARG A 88 25.54 -1.48 -12.72
CA ARG A 88 26.39 -1.79 -11.57
C ARG A 88 25.63 -2.59 -10.52
N THR A 89 26.24 -3.70 -10.09
CA THR A 89 25.80 -4.51 -8.93
C THR A 89 26.42 -3.96 -7.66
N ILE A 90 25.67 -3.97 -6.55
CA ILE A 90 26.12 -3.47 -5.23
C ILE A 90 27.31 -4.29 -4.74
N GLY A 91 27.16 -5.61 -4.64
CA GLY A 91 28.20 -6.52 -4.16
C GLY A 91 28.41 -6.48 -2.64
N GLN A 92 29.27 -7.37 -2.15
CA GLN A 92 29.45 -7.62 -0.72
C GLN A 92 30.05 -6.43 0.03
N ASP A 93 31.06 -5.76 -0.55
CA ASP A 93 31.72 -4.61 0.11
C ASP A 93 30.73 -3.48 0.38
N ALA A 94 29.90 -3.14 -0.61
CA ALA A 94 28.89 -2.10 -0.47
C ALA A 94 27.69 -2.57 0.41
N ALA A 95 27.38 -3.86 0.45
CA ALA A 95 26.40 -4.41 1.39
C ALA A 95 26.79 -4.13 2.84
N VAL A 96 28.09 -4.22 3.17
CA VAL A 96 28.63 -3.87 4.48
C VAL A 96 28.68 -2.35 4.66
N SER A 97 29.33 -1.60 3.75
CA SER A 97 29.60 -0.17 3.95
C SER A 97 28.36 0.70 3.85
N ASP A 98 27.44 0.41 2.90
CA ASP A 98 26.35 1.29 2.54
C ASP A 98 25.01 0.81 3.11
N TYR A 99 24.85 -0.50 3.39
CA TYR A 99 23.62 -1.10 3.93
C TYR A 99 23.76 -1.65 5.35
N GLY A 100 24.97 -1.54 5.93
CA GLY A 100 25.22 -1.84 7.35
C GLY A 100 25.09 -3.32 7.71
N ALA A 101 25.38 -4.22 6.76
CA ALA A 101 25.57 -5.63 7.09
C ALA A 101 26.86 -5.81 7.90
N ASP A 102 26.85 -6.67 8.91
CA ASP A 102 28.04 -7.03 9.66
C ASP A 102 28.93 -7.96 8.83
N ASP A 103 28.29 -8.91 8.12
CA ASP A 103 28.94 -9.79 7.13
C ASP A 103 28.11 -9.78 5.83
N ALA A 104 28.78 -9.95 4.68
CA ALA A 104 28.11 -10.14 3.40
C ALA A 104 28.80 -11.25 2.59
N PHE A 105 27.99 -12.13 1.99
CA PHE A 105 28.45 -13.27 1.20
C PHE A 105 27.82 -13.29 -0.18
N PRO A 106 28.48 -13.93 -1.18
CA PRO A 106 27.85 -14.22 -2.45
C PRO A 106 26.58 -15.05 -2.26
N ILE A 107 25.50 -14.72 -2.99
CA ILE A 107 24.25 -15.49 -2.91
C ILE A 107 24.43 -16.95 -3.34
N ASP A 108 25.42 -17.22 -4.22
CA ASP A 108 25.73 -18.57 -4.70
C ASP A 108 26.30 -19.46 -3.59
N ASP A 109 26.88 -18.89 -2.52
CA ASP A 109 27.45 -19.63 -1.39
C ASP A 109 26.41 -19.89 -0.26
N ILE A 110 25.16 -19.47 -0.43
CA ILE A 110 24.14 -19.54 0.63
C ILE A 110 23.87 -20.97 1.09
N ASP A 111 23.88 -21.95 0.17
CA ASP A 111 23.58 -23.35 0.51
C ASP A 111 24.65 -23.98 1.43
N ASP A 112 25.88 -23.46 1.38
CA ASP A 112 26.99 -23.91 2.22
C ASP A 112 27.07 -23.17 3.57
N ILE A 113 26.68 -21.89 3.59
CA ILE A 113 26.87 -21.00 4.76
C ILE A 113 25.62 -20.97 5.65
N LEU A 114 24.42 -20.83 5.07
CA LEU A 114 23.19 -20.63 5.85
C LEU A 114 22.87 -21.76 6.83
N PRO A 115 23.10 -23.05 6.51
CA PRO A 115 22.90 -24.11 7.51
C PRO A 115 23.69 -23.87 8.80
N GLY A 116 24.92 -23.34 8.69
CA GLY A 116 25.73 -22.99 9.86
C GLY A 116 25.17 -21.88 10.73
N LEU A 117 24.42 -20.93 10.13
CA LEU A 117 23.73 -19.85 10.85
C LEU A 117 22.46 -20.35 11.56
N LEU A 118 21.84 -21.41 11.05
CA LEU A 118 20.68 -22.07 11.64
C LEU A 118 21.04 -23.07 12.73
N GLU A 119 22.26 -23.60 12.71
CA GLU A 119 22.71 -24.64 13.65
C GLU A 119 22.64 -24.13 15.10
N GLY A 120 22.00 -24.91 15.97
CA GLY A 120 21.86 -24.59 17.40
C GLY A 120 20.73 -23.61 17.74
N ARG A 121 20.05 -23.00 16.76
CA ARG A 121 18.89 -22.16 16.99
C ARG A 121 17.65 -23.03 17.21
N GLU A 122 16.74 -22.57 18.09
CA GLU A 122 15.50 -23.28 18.41
C GLU A 122 14.37 -22.87 17.49
N GLN A 123 14.30 -21.57 17.16
CA GLN A 123 13.21 -20.94 16.39
C GLN A 123 13.73 -20.35 15.09
N LEU A 124 13.01 -20.61 14.01
CA LEU A 124 13.23 -20.03 12.69
C LEU A 124 12.07 -19.11 12.32
N TYR A 125 12.34 -17.81 12.24
CA TYR A 125 11.42 -16.78 11.78
C TYR A 125 11.57 -16.57 10.28
N CYS A 126 10.50 -16.79 9.53
CA CYS A 126 10.50 -16.63 8.06
C CYS A 126 9.11 -16.32 7.53
N PRO A 127 8.98 -15.66 6.35
CA PRO A 127 7.70 -15.43 5.67
C PRO A 127 7.25 -16.69 4.92
N MET A 128 6.88 -17.74 5.65
CA MET A 128 6.51 -19.05 5.09
C MET A 128 5.28 -18.91 4.19
N GLY A 129 5.36 -19.41 2.95
CA GLY A 129 4.28 -19.38 1.97
C GLY A 129 4.33 -18.22 0.97
N ALA A 130 5.17 -17.22 1.22
CA ALA A 130 5.32 -16.07 0.32
C ALA A 130 6.03 -16.44 -1.00
N ASP A 131 7.07 -17.27 -0.92
CA ASP A 131 7.78 -17.84 -2.07
C ASP A 131 7.97 -19.35 -1.90
N PRO A 132 7.17 -20.19 -2.58
CA PRO A 132 7.29 -21.66 -2.46
C PRO A 132 8.65 -22.23 -2.85
N ALA A 133 9.38 -21.59 -3.76
CA ALA A 133 10.71 -22.04 -4.15
C ALA A 133 11.73 -21.77 -3.03
N PHE A 134 11.64 -20.62 -2.39
CA PHE A 134 12.47 -20.29 -1.24
C PHE A 134 12.13 -21.17 -0.02
N ASP A 135 10.84 -21.43 0.22
CA ASP A 135 10.40 -22.35 1.29
C ASP A 135 11.02 -23.74 1.15
N GLN A 136 11.06 -24.28 -0.09
CA GLN A 136 11.69 -25.58 -0.35
C GLN A 136 13.20 -25.57 -0.04
N ARG A 137 13.90 -24.49 -0.38
CA ARG A 137 15.32 -24.34 -0.02
C ARG A 137 15.51 -24.28 1.49
N LEU A 138 14.67 -23.49 2.18
CA LEU A 138 14.70 -23.37 3.64
C LEU A 138 14.51 -24.73 4.34
N ILE A 139 13.54 -25.51 3.88
CA ILE A 139 13.29 -26.86 4.36
C ILE A 139 14.50 -27.78 4.08
N ALA A 140 15.14 -27.65 2.92
CA ALA A 140 16.30 -28.44 2.56
C ALA A 140 17.49 -28.15 3.51
N TRP A 141 17.76 -26.89 3.84
CA TRP A 141 18.81 -26.50 4.79
C TRP A 141 18.56 -27.05 6.20
N VAL A 142 17.33 -26.96 6.69
CA VAL A 142 16.96 -27.56 7.99
C VAL A 142 17.12 -29.08 7.97
N ASN A 143 16.72 -29.75 6.87
CA ASN A 143 16.88 -31.20 6.74
C ASN A 143 18.36 -31.63 6.66
N ALA A 144 19.23 -30.80 6.05
CA ALA A 144 20.70 -31.05 6.06
C ALA A 144 21.25 -31.05 7.49
N LEU A 145 20.76 -30.14 8.35
CA LEU A 145 21.14 -30.17 9.79
C LEU A 145 20.58 -31.39 10.50
N ARG A 146 19.32 -31.75 10.28
CA ARG A 146 18.66 -32.93 10.86
C ARG A 146 19.39 -34.23 10.51
N ALA A 147 19.92 -34.32 9.29
CA ALA A 147 20.73 -35.50 8.87
C ALA A 147 22.00 -35.68 9.70
N ARG A 148 22.51 -34.59 10.32
CA ARG A 148 23.71 -34.59 11.18
C ARG A 148 23.39 -34.71 12.68
N ALA A 149 22.13 -35.01 13.05
CA ALA A 149 21.69 -35.09 14.46
C ALA A 149 22.52 -36.12 15.28
N ARG A 150 23.00 -37.23 14.66
CA ARG A 150 23.88 -38.22 15.33
C ARG A 150 25.24 -37.64 15.71
N ALA A 151 25.67 -36.57 15.05
CA ALA A 151 26.88 -35.83 15.38
C ALA A 151 26.63 -34.71 16.43
N GLY A 152 25.43 -34.63 17.00
CA GLY A 152 25.07 -33.63 17.99
C GLY A 152 24.58 -32.29 17.41
N VAL A 153 24.43 -32.19 16.10
CA VAL A 153 23.92 -30.98 15.42
C VAL A 153 22.44 -30.79 15.72
N LYS A 154 22.06 -29.59 16.13
CA LYS A 154 20.69 -29.22 16.41
C LYS A 154 20.14 -28.32 15.29
N ALA A 155 19.00 -28.70 14.73
CA ALA A 155 18.26 -27.89 13.78
C ALA A 155 17.12 -27.14 14.51
N PRO A 156 16.62 -26.03 13.97
CA PRO A 156 15.40 -25.38 14.48
C PRO A 156 14.23 -26.36 14.50
N LEU A 157 13.43 -26.28 15.57
CA LEU A 157 12.27 -27.13 15.78
C LEU A 157 10.95 -26.36 15.62
N GLU A 158 10.99 -25.05 15.85
CA GLU A 158 9.83 -24.15 15.75
C GLU A 158 9.98 -23.22 14.55
N TYR A 159 8.87 -23.07 13.80
CA TYR A 159 8.77 -22.16 12.67
C TYR A 159 7.76 -21.08 13.03
N VAL A 160 8.20 -19.82 13.00
CA VAL A 160 7.39 -18.68 13.38
C VAL A 160 7.23 -17.76 12.19
N SER A 161 6.01 -17.30 11.93
CA SER A 161 5.79 -16.30 10.89
C SER A 161 6.50 -14.99 11.24
N LEU A 162 7.44 -14.58 10.40
CA LEU A 162 8.13 -13.30 10.52
C LEU A 162 7.14 -12.13 10.35
N GLU A 163 6.14 -12.31 9.52
CA GLU A 163 5.12 -11.31 9.21
C GLU A 163 4.40 -10.83 10.46
N HIS A 164 4.08 -11.73 11.39
CA HIS A 164 3.40 -11.36 12.63
C HIS A 164 4.13 -10.25 13.42
N VAL A 165 5.46 -10.25 13.40
CA VAL A 165 6.27 -9.23 14.09
C VAL A 165 6.49 -8.01 13.22
N VAL A 166 6.90 -8.21 11.96
CA VAL A 166 7.27 -7.12 11.05
C VAL A 166 6.05 -6.28 10.67
N HIS A 167 4.89 -6.89 10.49
CA HIS A 167 3.65 -6.17 10.14
C HIS A 167 3.19 -5.26 11.29
N GLU A 168 3.30 -5.70 12.55
CA GLU A 168 3.03 -4.82 13.70
C GLU A 168 4.05 -3.67 13.79
N MET A 169 5.32 -3.91 13.45
CA MET A 169 6.32 -2.85 13.40
C MET A 169 6.05 -1.83 12.27
N ARG A 170 5.53 -2.28 11.13
CA ARG A 170 5.17 -1.43 9.97
C ARG A 170 3.89 -0.64 10.19
N LEU A 171 2.98 -1.12 11.03
CA LEU A 171 1.68 -0.48 11.26
C LEU A 171 1.82 0.92 11.85
N VAL A 172 2.69 1.11 12.84
CA VAL A 172 2.94 2.41 13.48
C VAL A 172 4.20 3.05 12.87
N LYS A 173 3.98 4.04 12.02
CA LYS A 173 5.03 4.67 11.21
C LYS A 173 5.96 5.55 12.07
N SER A 174 7.25 5.37 11.87
CA SER A 174 8.28 6.26 12.44
C SER A 174 8.21 7.66 11.80
N ARG A 175 8.88 8.64 12.40
CA ARG A 175 8.97 10.00 11.84
C ARG A 175 9.57 10.01 10.43
N ALA A 176 10.54 9.12 10.16
CA ALA A 176 11.19 9.03 8.87
C ALA A 176 10.23 8.45 7.80
N GLU A 177 9.38 7.50 8.17
CA GLU A 177 8.34 6.94 7.30
C GLU A 177 7.24 7.97 7.01
N VAL A 178 6.76 8.66 8.04
CA VAL A 178 5.78 9.75 7.88
C VAL A 178 6.29 10.83 6.93
N ALA A 179 7.58 11.19 6.97
CA ALA A 179 8.17 12.14 6.04
C ALA A 179 8.12 11.65 4.58
N ARG A 180 8.30 10.33 4.34
CA ARG A 180 8.18 9.72 3.00
C ARG A 180 6.74 9.70 2.51
N LEU A 181 5.80 9.31 3.37
CA LEU A 181 4.36 9.33 3.07
C LEU A 181 3.87 10.74 2.73
N ARG A 182 4.29 11.75 3.50
CA ARG A 182 4.00 13.16 3.19
C ARG A 182 4.54 13.61 1.84
N GLU A 183 5.74 13.16 1.48
CA GLU A 183 6.33 13.47 0.18
C GLU A 183 5.54 12.82 -0.95
N ALA A 184 5.18 11.53 -0.83
CA ALA A 184 4.34 10.82 -1.81
C ALA A 184 2.95 11.48 -1.93
N ALA A 185 2.30 11.77 -0.82
CA ALA A 185 1.00 12.45 -0.77
C ALA A 185 1.04 13.84 -1.43
N ARG A 186 2.07 14.63 -1.15
CA ARG A 186 2.24 15.97 -1.75
C ARG A 186 2.41 15.90 -3.28
N ILE A 187 3.18 14.92 -3.78
CA ILE A 187 3.38 14.75 -5.23
C ILE A 187 2.07 14.31 -5.88
N SER A 188 1.37 13.33 -5.30
CA SER A 188 0.09 12.85 -5.82
C SER A 188 -0.97 13.95 -5.81
N ALA A 189 -1.08 14.72 -4.71
CA ALA A 189 -2.02 15.84 -4.62
C ALA A 189 -1.74 16.92 -5.69
N ALA A 190 -0.46 17.22 -5.97
CA ALA A 190 -0.08 18.15 -7.02
C ALA A 190 -0.45 17.62 -8.42
N ALA A 191 -0.28 16.31 -8.68
CA ALA A 191 -0.68 15.67 -9.93
C ALA A 191 -2.21 15.73 -10.12
N HIS A 192 -2.99 15.38 -9.10
CA HIS A 192 -4.45 15.51 -9.15
C HIS A 192 -4.91 16.96 -9.36
N ARG A 193 -4.26 17.92 -8.71
CA ARG A 193 -4.57 19.34 -8.91
C ARG A 193 -4.34 19.79 -10.35
N ARG A 194 -3.26 19.33 -10.98
CA ARG A 194 -2.94 19.65 -12.37
C ARG A 194 -3.99 19.12 -13.36
N LEU A 195 -4.64 17.99 -13.05
CA LEU A 195 -5.71 17.45 -13.88
C LEU A 195 -6.92 18.38 -14.00
N LEU A 196 -7.17 19.26 -13.04
CA LEU A 196 -8.23 20.25 -13.12
C LEU A 196 -8.05 21.23 -14.31
N GLU A 197 -6.80 21.43 -14.76
CA GLU A 197 -6.45 22.27 -15.91
C GLU A 197 -6.46 21.49 -17.23
N VAL A 198 -6.37 20.14 -17.17
CA VAL A 198 -6.22 19.26 -18.35
C VAL A 198 -7.53 18.68 -18.81
N ILE A 199 -8.40 18.26 -17.87
CA ILE A 199 -9.64 17.53 -18.15
C ILE A 199 -10.58 18.40 -18.97
N ARG A 200 -11.03 17.85 -20.11
CA ARG A 200 -12.02 18.45 -21.01
C ARG A 200 -12.72 17.38 -21.84
N PRO A 201 -13.90 17.65 -22.38
CA PRO A 201 -14.58 16.72 -23.29
C PRO A 201 -13.71 16.32 -24.50
N GLY A 202 -13.85 15.08 -24.95
CA GLY A 202 -13.17 14.52 -26.12
C GLY A 202 -11.77 13.98 -25.87
N LEU A 203 -11.20 14.15 -24.66
CA LEU A 203 -10.03 13.38 -24.24
C LEU A 203 -10.39 11.93 -24.00
N ARG A 204 -9.38 11.07 -23.98
CA ARG A 204 -9.51 9.66 -23.58
C ARG A 204 -9.01 9.46 -22.15
N GLU A 205 -9.55 8.45 -21.48
CA GLU A 205 -9.16 8.09 -20.10
C GLU A 205 -7.64 7.81 -19.99
N TYR A 206 -7.02 7.14 -20.98
CA TYR A 206 -5.57 6.92 -21.02
C TYR A 206 -4.74 8.20 -21.18
N GLU A 207 -5.30 9.29 -21.70
CA GLU A 207 -4.60 10.58 -21.75
C GLU A 207 -4.50 11.19 -20.36
N ILE A 208 -5.54 11.01 -19.52
CA ILE A 208 -5.53 11.40 -18.11
C ILE A 208 -4.52 10.56 -17.32
N GLU A 209 -4.50 9.23 -17.55
CA GLU A 209 -3.48 8.35 -16.99
C GLU A 209 -2.07 8.80 -17.37
N ALA A 210 -1.82 9.12 -18.64
CA ALA A 210 -0.51 9.58 -19.13
C ALA A 210 -0.01 10.84 -18.42
N GLU A 211 -0.92 11.78 -18.10
CA GLU A 211 -0.60 12.99 -17.35
C GLU A 211 -0.16 12.68 -15.91
N LEU A 212 -0.83 11.75 -15.23
CA LEU A 212 -0.43 11.29 -13.90
C LEU A 212 0.92 10.57 -13.93
N LEU A 213 1.11 9.64 -14.88
CA LEU A 213 2.37 8.91 -15.05
C LEU A 213 3.53 9.86 -15.35
N TYR A 214 3.32 10.93 -16.15
CA TYR A 214 4.32 11.95 -16.36
C TYR A 214 4.76 12.62 -15.06
N ASP A 215 3.81 13.02 -14.21
CA ASP A 215 4.14 13.64 -12.92
C ASP A 215 4.86 12.67 -11.98
N PHE A 216 4.43 11.42 -11.91
CA PHE A 216 5.08 10.43 -11.06
C PHE A 216 6.52 10.16 -11.52
N ARG A 217 6.75 9.98 -12.83
CA ARG A 217 8.09 9.72 -13.37
C ARG A 217 9.06 10.90 -13.21
N ARG A 218 8.61 12.13 -13.40
CA ARG A 218 9.47 13.31 -13.19
C ARG A 218 9.91 13.49 -11.73
N HIS A 219 9.21 12.88 -10.78
CA HIS A 219 9.57 12.85 -9.37
C HIS A 219 10.31 11.57 -8.96
N ASN A 220 10.79 10.78 -9.93
CA ASN A 220 11.47 9.51 -9.71
C ASN A 220 10.64 8.53 -8.87
N GLY A 221 9.38 8.39 -9.21
CA GLY A 221 8.43 7.42 -8.67
C GLY A 221 7.71 6.64 -9.75
N GLU A 222 6.95 5.68 -9.34
CA GLU A 222 6.08 4.81 -10.13
C GLU A 222 4.65 4.95 -9.61
N PRO A 223 3.61 4.57 -10.36
CA PRO A 223 2.29 4.42 -9.76
C PRO A 223 2.32 3.32 -8.69
N ALA A 224 1.72 3.56 -7.53
CA ALA A 224 1.65 2.59 -6.44
C ALA A 224 0.75 1.39 -6.78
N TYR A 225 -0.20 1.62 -7.68
CA TYR A 225 -1.15 0.65 -8.24
C TYR A 225 -1.55 1.08 -9.65
N PRO A 226 -2.19 0.20 -10.46
CA PRO A 226 -2.69 0.59 -11.77
C PRO A 226 -3.66 1.77 -11.65
N VAL A 227 -3.41 2.85 -12.41
CA VAL A 227 -4.25 4.04 -12.41
C VAL A 227 -5.68 3.68 -12.81
N ILE A 228 -6.65 4.17 -12.06
CA ILE A 228 -8.08 4.09 -12.39
C ILE A 228 -8.50 5.45 -12.91
N ALA A 229 -8.98 5.51 -14.15
CA ALA A 229 -9.52 6.72 -14.77
C ALA A 229 -10.84 6.38 -15.46
N GLY A 230 -11.90 6.19 -14.66
CA GLY A 230 -13.21 5.76 -15.16
C GLY A 230 -14.17 6.93 -15.41
N SER A 231 -14.59 7.12 -16.66
CA SER A 231 -15.53 8.19 -17.03
C SER A 231 -16.96 7.67 -17.23
N GLY A 232 -17.96 8.50 -16.91
CA GLY A 232 -19.37 8.13 -17.01
C GLY A 232 -19.70 6.84 -16.26
N ALA A 233 -20.26 5.85 -16.97
CA ALA A 233 -20.61 4.55 -16.37
C ALA A 233 -19.41 3.77 -15.84
N ASN A 234 -18.20 3.97 -16.38
CA ASN A 234 -16.97 3.32 -15.94
C ASN A 234 -16.59 3.75 -14.51
N ALA A 235 -17.02 4.93 -14.06
CA ALA A 235 -16.87 5.39 -12.68
C ALA A 235 -17.59 4.50 -11.65
N CYS A 236 -18.52 3.65 -12.09
CA CYS A 236 -19.22 2.69 -11.24
C CYS A 236 -18.48 1.34 -11.12
N VAL A 237 -17.32 1.16 -11.78
CA VAL A 237 -16.47 -0.03 -11.70
C VAL A 237 -15.28 0.27 -10.81
N LEU A 238 -15.22 -0.35 -9.64
CA LEU A 238 -14.29 0.04 -8.56
C LEU A 238 -12.81 0.01 -8.96
N HIS A 239 -12.37 -1.04 -9.67
CA HIS A 239 -11.00 -1.20 -10.15
C HIS A 239 -10.95 -1.21 -11.69
N TYR A 240 -11.48 -0.14 -12.29
CA TYR A 240 -11.48 0.05 -13.73
C TYR A 240 -10.10 0.51 -14.21
N THR A 241 -9.40 -0.32 -14.96
CA THR A 241 -8.03 -0.07 -15.44
C THR A 241 -7.86 -0.15 -16.95
N ALA A 242 -8.96 -0.34 -17.69
CA ALA A 242 -8.88 -0.33 -19.16
C ALA A 242 -8.55 1.08 -19.70
N ASN A 243 -9.09 2.11 -19.08
CA ASN A 243 -8.82 3.54 -19.33
C ASN A 243 -8.86 3.91 -20.83
N ASP A 244 -9.83 3.36 -21.60
CA ASP A 244 -9.84 3.48 -23.05
C ASP A 244 -11.04 4.25 -23.62
N ALA A 245 -12.01 4.62 -22.78
CA ALA A 245 -13.19 5.36 -23.21
C ALA A 245 -12.90 6.86 -23.43
N GLU A 246 -13.75 7.50 -24.24
CA GLU A 246 -13.76 8.93 -24.43
C GLU A 246 -14.51 9.60 -23.28
N LEU A 247 -14.01 10.72 -22.77
CA LEU A 247 -14.63 11.50 -21.71
C LEU A 247 -15.93 12.15 -22.23
N PRO A 248 -17.10 11.73 -21.70
CA PRO A 248 -18.39 12.31 -22.14
C PRO A 248 -18.54 13.75 -21.66
N ALA A 249 -19.04 14.63 -22.50
CA ALA A 249 -19.14 16.08 -22.22
C ALA A 249 -19.87 16.39 -20.90
N ASP A 250 -20.97 15.66 -20.62
CA ASP A 250 -21.80 15.88 -19.44
C ASP A 250 -21.52 14.86 -18.31
N GLY A 251 -20.41 14.09 -18.42
CA GLY A 251 -20.08 13.03 -17.49
C GLY A 251 -19.18 13.48 -16.33
N LEU A 252 -19.03 12.56 -15.38
CA LEU A 252 -17.97 12.60 -14.39
C LEU A 252 -16.80 11.72 -14.84
N ILE A 253 -15.61 12.02 -14.38
CA ILE A 253 -14.47 11.11 -14.38
C ILE A 253 -14.01 10.87 -12.94
N LEU A 254 -13.98 9.61 -12.51
CA LEU A 254 -13.41 9.17 -11.25
C LEU A 254 -11.96 8.77 -11.52
N ILE A 255 -11.04 9.40 -10.81
CA ILE A 255 -9.60 9.20 -10.94
C ILE A 255 -9.05 8.77 -9.60
N ASP A 256 -8.47 7.57 -9.60
CA ASP A 256 -7.84 6.99 -8.42
C ASP A 256 -6.40 6.63 -8.76
N ALA A 257 -5.47 7.38 -8.16
CA ALA A 257 -4.06 7.29 -8.48
C ALA A 257 -3.18 7.86 -7.36
N GLY A 258 -2.10 7.16 -7.07
CA GLY A 258 -1.07 7.58 -6.15
C GLY A 258 0.33 7.15 -6.59
N ILE A 259 1.34 7.93 -6.22
CA ILE A 259 2.74 7.60 -6.48
C ILE A 259 3.27 6.63 -5.41
N GLU A 260 4.08 5.64 -5.81
CA GLU A 260 5.06 5.03 -4.93
C GLU A 260 6.40 5.75 -5.11
N ARG A 261 6.92 6.33 -4.04
CA ARG A 261 8.21 6.99 -4.06
C ARG A 261 9.09 6.55 -2.90
N ALA A 262 10.28 6.11 -3.22
CA ALA A 262 11.23 5.58 -2.23
C ALA A 262 10.66 4.43 -1.38
N GLY A 263 9.70 3.67 -1.94
CA GLY A 263 9.05 2.53 -1.32
C GLY A 263 7.91 2.90 -0.37
N TYR A 264 7.29 4.08 -0.52
CA TYR A 264 6.11 4.49 0.23
C TYR A 264 5.04 4.98 -0.75
N ALA A 265 3.82 4.52 -0.55
CA ALA A 265 2.68 4.80 -1.41
C ALA A 265 1.88 6.02 -0.94
N ALA A 266 1.22 6.68 -1.88
CA ALA A 266 0.06 7.53 -1.63
C ALA A 266 -1.13 6.95 -2.36
N ASP A 267 -2.33 7.33 -1.92
CA ASP A 267 -3.60 6.88 -2.48
C ASP A 267 -4.61 8.03 -2.48
N ILE A 268 -5.08 8.44 -3.64
CA ILE A 268 -5.99 9.58 -3.76
C ILE A 268 -7.05 9.26 -4.81
N THR A 269 -8.31 9.35 -4.42
CA THR A 269 -9.40 9.40 -5.39
C THR A 269 -10.04 10.79 -5.43
N ARG A 270 -10.27 11.29 -6.65
CA ARG A 270 -11.09 12.47 -6.94
C ARG A 270 -12.05 12.16 -8.06
N THR A 271 -13.27 12.68 -7.94
CA THR A 271 -14.28 12.63 -9.00
C THR A 271 -14.55 14.03 -9.51
N LEU A 272 -14.35 14.25 -10.81
CA LEU A 272 -14.34 15.56 -11.43
C LEU A 272 -15.38 15.64 -12.56
N PRO A 273 -16.08 16.79 -12.74
CA PRO A 273 -16.98 16.99 -13.87
C PRO A 273 -16.18 17.27 -15.15
N VAL A 274 -16.38 16.47 -16.19
CA VAL A 274 -15.63 16.62 -17.47
C VAL A 274 -15.86 17.99 -18.11
N SER A 275 -17.07 18.58 -17.96
CA SER A 275 -17.41 19.91 -18.44
C SER A 275 -16.87 21.07 -17.59
N GLY A 276 -16.23 20.77 -16.45
CA GLY A 276 -15.82 21.77 -15.47
C GLY A 276 -16.92 22.20 -14.50
N ARG A 277 -18.16 21.67 -14.65
CA ARG A 277 -19.28 21.93 -13.75
C ARG A 277 -20.10 20.66 -13.51
N PHE A 278 -20.49 20.43 -12.26
CA PHE A 278 -21.40 19.35 -11.90
C PHE A 278 -22.85 19.68 -12.35
N SER A 279 -23.55 18.68 -12.88
CA SER A 279 -25.02 18.78 -13.01
C SER A 279 -25.70 18.81 -11.63
N ASP A 280 -26.98 19.11 -11.57
CA ASP A 280 -27.73 19.14 -10.31
C ASP A 280 -27.70 17.75 -9.62
N GLU A 281 -27.89 16.67 -10.37
CA GLU A 281 -27.84 15.29 -9.87
C GLU A 281 -26.43 14.89 -9.41
N GLN A 282 -25.41 15.19 -10.22
CA GLN A 282 -24.00 14.91 -9.88
C GLN A 282 -23.59 15.66 -8.62
N ARG A 283 -24.00 16.92 -8.49
CA ARG A 283 -23.73 17.76 -7.31
C ARG A 283 -24.31 17.18 -6.03
N VAL A 284 -25.54 16.67 -6.09
CA VAL A 284 -26.21 16.08 -4.93
C VAL A 284 -25.48 14.81 -4.47
N ILE A 285 -25.18 13.89 -5.40
CA ILE A 285 -24.45 12.66 -5.06
C ILE A 285 -23.02 12.98 -4.59
N TYR A 286 -22.33 13.90 -5.26
CA TYR A 286 -20.97 14.30 -4.88
C TYR A 286 -20.95 14.90 -3.48
N GLN A 287 -21.88 15.82 -3.16
CA GLN A 287 -21.96 16.43 -1.84
C GLN A 287 -22.25 15.40 -0.76
N LEU A 288 -23.14 14.44 -1.02
CA LEU A 288 -23.43 13.36 -0.08
C LEU A 288 -22.18 12.51 0.24
N VAL A 289 -21.36 12.20 -0.77
CA VAL A 289 -20.10 11.47 -0.56
C VAL A 289 -19.09 12.33 0.20
N LEU A 290 -19.00 13.63 -0.08
CA LEU A 290 -18.13 14.56 0.63
C LEU A 290 -18.53 14.70 2.10
N ASP A 291 -19.82 14.78 2.41
CA ASP A 291 -20.34 14.83 3.77
C ASP A 291 -20.05 13.53 4.52
N ALA A 292 -20.18 12.39 3.84
CA ALA A 292 -19.82 11.08 4.40
C ALA A 292 -18.32 10.98 4.69
N GLN A 293 -17.46 11.49 3.78
CA GLN A 293 -16.02 11.53 4.02
C GLN A 293 -15.68 12.44 5.21
N THR A 294 -16.31 13.59 5.32
CA THR A 294 -16.12 14.52 6.44
C THR A 294 -16.46 13.86 7.76
N ALA A 295 -17.62 13.18 7.84
CA ALA A 295 -18.03 12.44 9.02
C ALA A 295 -17.08 11.29 9.39
N ALA A 296 -16.53 10.60 8.38
CA ALA A 296 -15.55 9.55 8.57
C ALA A 296 -14.22 10.09 9.10
N LEU A 297 -13.73 11.21 8.54
CA LEU A 297 -12.49 11.87 8.96
C LEU A 297 -12.54 12.30 10.44
N GLU A 298 -13.69 12.76 10.94
CA GLU A 298 -13.88 13.12 12.34
C GLU A 298 -13.67 11.93 13.31
N GLN A 299 -13.81 10.70 12.81
CA GLN A 299 -13.57 9.49 13.59
C GLN A 299 -12.09 9.05 13.58
N VAL A 300 -11.25 9.59 12.70
CA VAL A 300 -9.83 9.24 12.64
C VAL A 300 -9.08 9.98 13.75
N ARG A 301 -9.05 9.38 14.93
CA ARG A 301 -8.38 9.92 16.13
C ARG A 301 -8.01 8.81 17.10
N PRO A 302 -7.02 9.01 17.98
CA PRO A 302 -6.63 8.01 18.98
C PRO A 302 -7.80 7.55 19.83
N GLY A 303 -7.82 6.25 20.11
CA GLY A 303 -8.84 5.61 20.96
C GLY A 303 -10.16 5.33 20.25
N GLN A 304 -10.35 5.77 19.02
CA GLN A 304 -11.44 5.28 18.18
C GLN A 304 -11.04 3.93 17.55
N HIS A 305 -12.03 3.05 17.38
CA HIS A 305 -11.77 1.78 16.70
C HIS A 305 -11.78 1.94 15.17
N TRP A 306 -11.01 1.12 14.49
CA TRP A 306 -10.86 1.10 13.03
C TRP A 306 -12.18 1.29 12.26
N ASN A 307 -13.24 0.58 12.66
CA ASN A 307 -14.51 0.59 11.92
C ASN A 307 -15.34 1.87 12.13
N ALA A 308 -15.00 2.74 13.08
CA ALA A 308 -15.78 3.93 13.41
C ALA A 308 -15.94 4.88 12.21
N ALA A 309 -14.89 5.05 11.40
CA ALA A 309 -14.95 5.85 10.17
C ALA A 309 -15.94 5.26 9.16
N HIS A 310 -15.96 3.93 8.99
CA HIS A 310 -16.90 3.26 8.08
C HIS A 310 -18.36 3.37 8.59
N GLU A 311 -18.58 3.23 9.88
CA GLU A 311 -19.90 3.36 10.48
C GLU A 311 -20.46 4.78 10.31
N ALA A 312 -19.62 5.81 10.52
CA ALA A 312 -20.00 7.21 10.32
C ALA A 312 -20.34 7.50 8.86
N ALA A 313 -19.46 7.11 7.92
CA ALA A 313 -19.71 7.30 6.48
C ALA A 313 -20.98 6.57 6.04
N THR A 314 -21.14 5.31 6.44
CA THR A 314 -22.31 4.50 6.06
C THR A 314 -23.62 5.15 6.52
N ARG A 315 -23.67 5.67 7.74
CA ARG A 315 -24.85 6.34 8.29
C ARG A 315 -25.24 7.56 7.47
N VAL A 316 -24.28 8.42 7.10
CA VAL A 316 -24.51 9.59 6.28
C VAL A 316 -25.00 9.19 4.89
N LEU A 317 -24.33 8.22 4.24
CA LEU A 317 -24.72 7.75 2.91
C LEU A 317 -26.13 7.14 2.90
N VAL A 318 -26.47 6.29 3.88
CA VAL A 318 -27.79 5.64 3.96
C VAL A 318 -28.88 6.68 4.20
N ALA A 319 -28.67 7.64 5.10
CA ALA A 319 -29.63 8.71 5.34
C ALA A 319 -29.90 9.54 4.08
N GLY A 320 -28.83 9.94 3.36
CA GLY A 320 -28.97 10.65 2.10
C GLY A 320 -29.64 9.84 1.00
N LEU A 321 -29.34 8.54 0.88
CA LEU A 321 -30.00 7.65 -0.09
C LEU A 321 -31.51 7.50 0.17
N VAL A 322 -31.92 7.49 1.45
CA VAL A 322 -33.34 7.50 1.84
C VAL A 322 -33.99 8.84 1.47
N GLU A 323 -33.34 9.97 1.79
CA GLU A 323 -33.84 11.30 1.44
C GLU A 323 -34.02 11.49 -0.09
N LEU A 324 -33.13 10.92 -0.89
CA LEU A 324 -33.17 10.94 -2.34
C LEU A 324 -34.17 9.93 -2.93
N GLY A 325 -34.79 9.07 -2.13
CA GLY A 325 -35.69 8.01 -2.58
C GLY A 325 -35.00 6.88 -3.34
N LEU A 326 -33.66 6.73 -3.15
CA LEU A 326 -32.87 5.64 -3.71
C LEU A 326 -32.92 4.38 -2.81
N LEU A 327 -33.19 4.57 -1.52
CA LEU A 327 -33.53 3.53 -0.55
C LEU A 327 -34.86 3.88 0.12
N ASP A 328 -35.59 2.85 0.56
CA ASP A 328 -36.86 3.01 1.28
C ASP A 328 -36.79 2.23 2.59
N GLY A 329 -37.00 2.88 3.71
CA GLY A 329 -36.97 2.30 5.04
C GLY A 329 -36.29 3.16 6.09
N GLU A 330 -36.25 2.64 7.31
CA GLU A 330 -35.53 3.27 8.42
C GLU A 330 -34.02 3.05 8.31
N VAL A 331 -33.25 4.09 8.56
CA VAL A 331 -31.77 4.10 8.37
C VAL A 331 -31.07 2.95 9.10
N ASP A 332 -31.39 2.74 10.38
CA ASP A 332 -30.76 1.70 11.17
C ASP A 332 -31.11 0.29 10.66
N ALA A 333 -32.34 0.06 10.22
CA ALA A 333 -32.75 -1.20 9.64
C ALA A 333 -32.05 -1.49 8.29
N LEU A 334 -31.90 -0.47 7.44
CA LEU A 334 -31.18 -0.59 6.17
C LEU A 334 -29.68 -0.85 6.35
N ILE A 335 -29.07 -0.26 7.38
CA ILE A 335 -27.68 -0.53 7.74
C ILE A 335 -27.53 -1.98 8.24
N GLU A 336 -28.38 -2.43 9.13
CA GLU A 336 -28.34 -3.79 9.66
C GLU A 336 -28.58 -4.85 8.57
N ALA A 337 -29.54 -4.61 7.67
CA ALA A 337 -29.83 -5.47 6.53
C ALA A 337 -28.71 -5.45 5.46
N GLY A 338 -27.93 -4.38 5.42
CA GLY A 338 -26.88 -4.19 4.41
C GLY A 338 -27.43 -3.77 3.04
N ASP A 339 -28.64 -3.24 2.96
CA ASP A 339 -29.30 -2.86 1.70
C ASP A 339 -28.57 -1.74 0.94
N TYR A 340 -27.82 -0.91 1.65
CA TYR A 340 -26.97 0.14 1.09
C TYR A 340 -25.85 -0.40 0.20
N ARG A 341 -25.44 -1.68 0.37
CA ARG A 341 -24.33 -2.28 -0.36
C ARG A 341 -24.53 -2.34 -1.86
N ARG A 342 -25.76 -2.15 -2.34
CA ARG A 342 -26.03 -2.00 -3.79
C ARG A 342 -25.44 -0.72 -4.38
N TYR A 343 -25.15 0.29 -3.53
CA TYR A 343 -24.59 1.58 -3.93
C TYR A 343 -23.24 1.89 -3.27
N PHE A 344 -22.96 1.27 -2.12
CA PHE A 344 -21.70 1.40 -1.37
C PHE A 344 -21.25 0.02 -0.87
N MET A 345 -20.44 -0.67 -1.66
CA MET A 345 -20.14 -2.09 -1.47
C MET A 345 -18.75 -2.37 -0.88
N HIS A 346 -17.88 -1.35 -0.72
CA HIS A 346 -16.54 -1.49 -0.16
C HIS A 346 -16.39 -0.88 1.23
N ARG A 347 -15.27 -1.09 1.86
CA ARG A 347 -14.92 -0.42 3.12
C ARG A 347 -14.53 1.03 2.88
N THR A 348 -14.58 1.84 3.95
CA THR A 348 -14.20 3.27 3.88
C THR A 348 -12.70 3.49 3.98
N GLY A 349 -11.87 2.45 4.01
CA GLY A 349 -10.44 2.62 4.06
C GLY A 349 -9.66 1.34 4.30
N HIS A 350 -8.33 1.47 4.25
CA HIS A 350 -7.32 0.45 4.53
C HIS A 350 -6.06 1.11 5.12
N TRP A 351 -5.14 0.30 5.69
CA TRP A 351 -3.83 0.80 6.09
C TRP A 351 -3.05 1.22 4.84
N LEU A 352 -2.22 2.25 5.00
CA LEU A 352 -1.36 2.79 3.94
C LEU A 352 0.08 2.91 4.45
N GLY A 353 1.05 2.54 3.61
CA GLY A 353 2.46 2.61 3.99
C GLY A 353 3.41 2.30 2.85
N MET A 354 4.24 1.26 3.02
CA MET A 354 5.09 0.76 1.94
C MET A 354 4.28 0.05 0.85
N ASP A 355 3.20 -0.58 1.24
CA ASP A 355 2.20 -1.09 0.30
C ASP A 355 0.99 -0.15 0.30
N VAL A 356 0.30 -0.05 -0.84
CA VAL A 356 -0.93 0.74 -0.91
C VAL A 356 -1.98 0.16 0.03
N HIS A 357 -2.21 -1.14 -0.01
CA HIS A 357 -2.93 -1.90 1.01
C HIS A 357 -1.90 -2.44 2.00
N ASP A 358 -1.52 -1.58 2.96
CA ASP A 358 -0.43 -1.91 3.88
C ASP A 358 -0.85 -2.94 4.92
N VAL A 359 0.14 -3.56 5.50
CA VAL A 359 0.01 -4.66 6.46
C VAL A 359 -0.41 -4.17 7.86
N GLY A 360 -0.91 -5.08 8.68
CA GLY A 360 -1.36 -4.86 10.05
C GLY A 360 -2.78 -5.38 10.27
N ASP A 361 -3.00 -5.96 11.43
CA ASP A 361 -4.29 -6.53 11.77
C ASP A 361 -5.35 -5.44 11.98
N TYR A 362 -6.51 -5.61 11.35
CA TYR A 362 -7.68 -4.75 11.56
C TYR A 362 -8.46 -5.10 12.84
N LYS A 363 -8.26 -6.32 13.35
CA LYS A 363 -8.85 -6.81 14.59
C LYS A 363 -7.81 -7.50 15.45
N VAL A 364 -7.89 -7.27 16.76
CA VAL A 364 -7.09 -7.96 17.78
C VAL A 364 -8.06 -8.60 18.75
N ASP A 365 -7.88 -9.89 19.05
CA ASP A 365 -8.76 -10.67 19.93
C ASP A 365 -10.26 -10.58 19.57
N GLY A 366 -10.56 -10.50 18.27
CA GLY A 366 -11.93 -10.41 17.75
C GLY A 366 -12.55 -9.00 17.78
N HIS A 367 -11.89 -8.02 18.36
CA HIS A 367 -12.32 -6.62 18.43
C HIS A 367 -11.62 -5.78 17.37
N TRP A 368 -12.32 -4.76 16.85
CA TRP A 368 -11.68 -3.78 15.95
C TRP A 368 -10.54 -3.09 16.68
N ARG A 369 -9.38 -3.02 16.00
CA ARG A 369 -8.17 -2.36 16.52
C ARG A 369 -8.45 -0.89 16.81
N GLU A 370 -7.97 -0.40 17.95
CA GLU A 370 -7.97 1.03 18.24
C GLU A 370 -6.92 1.75 17.42
N LEU A 371 -7.25 2.97 16.99
CA LEU A 371 -6.33 3.84 16.27
C LEU A 371 -5.31 4.44 17.24
N GLU A 372 -4.03 4.37 16.85
CA GLU A 372 -2.91 4.89 17.62
C GLU A 372 -2.13 5.93 16.82
N PRO A 373 -1.50 6.93 17.47
CA PRO A 373 -0.65 7.90 16.81
C PRO A 373 0.48 7.23 16.01
N GLY A 374 0.62 7.59 14.74
CA GLY A 374 1.58 7.01 13.80
C GLY A 374 0.97 6.00 12.83
N MET A 375 -0.25 5.54 13.06
CA MET A 375 -0.98 4.77 12.05
C MET A 375 -1.38 5.67 10.88
N VAL A 376 -1.32 5.13 9.64
CA VAL A 376 -1.75 5.83 8.42
C VAL A 376 -2.77 4.98 7.69
N LEU A 377 -3.88 5.62 7.28
CA LEU A 377 -5.01 4.94 6.63
C LEU A 377 -5.62 5.83 5.55
N THR A 378 -6.35 5.22 4.61
CA THR A 378 -7.21 5.91 3.67
C THR A 378 -8.59 6.18 4.27
N VAL A 379 -9.28 7.22 3.76
CA VAL A 379 -10.69 7.51 4.05
C VAL A 379 -11.38 7.81 2.72
N GLU A 380 -12.13 6.82 2.20
CA GLU A 380 -12.55 6.74 0.80
C GLU A 380 -14.02 6.32 0.60
N PRO A 381 -15.01 6.94 1.22
CA PRO A 381 -16.40 6.59 0.92
C PRO A 381 -16.75 6.88 -0.54
N GLY A 382 -17.72 6.13 -1.08
CA GLY A 382 -18.20 6.32 -2.43
C GLY A 382 -19.65 5.92 -2.62
N LEU A 383 -20.27 6.38 -3.71
CA LEU A 383 -21.56 5.96 -4.19
C LEU A 383 -21.50 5.64 -5.67
N TYR A 384 -22.08 4.51 -6.04
CA TYR A 384 -22.03 3.99 -7.40
C TYR A 384 -23.43 3.55 -7.83
N ILE A 385 -23.97 4.21 -8.86
CA ILE A 385 -25.32 3.95 -9.39
C ILE A 385 -25.16 3.54 -10.86
N PRO A 386 -24.83 2.26 -11.13
CA PRO A 386 -24.55 1.81 -12.49
C PRO A 386 -25.80 1.92 -13.39
N PRO A 387 -25.61 2.00 -14.72
CA PRO A 387 -26.71 1.92 -15.67
C PRO A 387 -27.54 0.65 -15.46
N GLY A 388 -28.88 0.78 -15.58
CA GLY A 388 -29.79 -0.35 -15.34
C GLY A 388 -30.15 -0.57 -13.87
N SER A 389 -29.65 0.25 -12.95
CA SER A 389 -30.12 0.27 -11.56
C SER A 389 -31.63 0.54 -11.51
N PRO A 390 -32.40 -0.07 -10.59
CA PRO A 390 -33.86 0.11 -10.50
C PRO A 390 -34.21 1.45 -9.83
N VAL A 391 -33.73 2.55 -10.40
CA VAL A 391 -33.92 3.92 -9.92
C VAL A 391 -34.25 4.85 -11.10
N ASP A 392 -34.67 6.09 -10.80
CA ASP A 392 -34.89 7.10 -11.83
C ASP A 392 -33.62 7.20 -12.71
N PRO A 393 -33.78 7.19 -14.06
CA PRO A 393 -32.65 7.27 -15.00
C PRO A 393 -31.68 8.45 -14.78
N ARG A 394 -32.14 9.55 -14.19
CA ARG A 394 -31.30 10.72 -13.89
C ARG A 394 -30.14 10.42 -12.93
N TRP A 395 -30.27 9.39 -12.10
CA TRP A 395 -29.22 8.95 -11.16
C TRP A 395 -28.26 7.93 -11.76
N GLN A 396 -28.64 7.27 -12.86
CA GLN A 396 -27.85 6.17 -13.41
C GLN A 396 -26.57 6.67 -14.09
N GLY A 397 -25.51 5.89 -13.95
CA GLY A 397 -24.18 6.21 -14.50
C GLY A 397 -23.39 7.21 -13.65
N ILE A 398 -23.85 7.53 -12.44
CA ILE A 398 -23.11 8.37 -11.49
C ILE A 398 -22.32 7.49 -10.54
N GLY A 399 -20.99 7.58 -10.62
CA GLY A 399 -20.03 6.98 -9.67
C GLY A 399 -19.16 8.08 -9.06
N VAL A 400 -19.10 8.13 -7.73
CA VAL A 400 -18.32 9.11 -6.98
C VAL A 400 -17.57 8.41 -5.87
N ARG A 401 -16.25 8.62 -5.77
CA ARG A 401 -15.39 8.33 -4.62
C ARG A 401 -14.54 9.55 -4.31
N ILE A 402 -14.37 9.85 -3.04
CA ILE A 402 -13.51 10.92 -2.54
C ILE A 402 -12.63 10.32 -1.46
N GLU A 403 -11.32 10.37 -1.64
CA GLU A 403 -10.36 9.68 -0.83
C GLU A 403 -9.21 10.57 -0.40
N ASP A 404 -8.83 10.46 0.85
CA ASP A 404 -7.65 11.11 1.42
C ASP A 404 -6.84 10.13 2.27
N ASN A 405 -5.53 10.42 2.41
CA ASN A 405 -4.60 9.72 3.29
C ASN A 405 -4.51 10.44 4.64
N CYS A 406 -4.76 9.73 5.72
CA CYS A 406 -4.81 10.27 7.06
C CYS A 406 -3.76 9.65 7.97
N LEU A 407 -2.93 10.49 8.57
CA LEU A 407 -2.04 10.12 9.68
C LEU A 407 -2.78 10.35 10.99
N VAL A 408 -2.89 9.33 11.83
CA VAL A 408 -3.37 9.48 13.21
C VAL A 408 -2.32 10.24 14.02
N THR A 409 -2.71 11.36 14.61
CA THR A 409 -1.87 12.21 15.48
C THR A 409 -2.22 12.02 16.94
N ARG A 410 -1.56 12.71 17.86
CA ARG A 410 -1.88 12.61 19.30
C ARG A 410 -3.28 13.16 19.66
N ASP A 411 -3.73 14.17 18.90
CA ASP A 411 -4.94 14.92 19.22
C ASP A 411 -6.06 14.76 18.17
N GLY A 412 -5.84 13.94 17.13
CA GLY A 412 -6.79 13.75 16.02
C GLY A 412 -6.11 13.09 14.82
N HIS A 413 -6.21 13.70 13.65
CA HIS A 413 -5.52 13.28 12.44
C HIS A 413 -4.92 14.46 11.68
N ASP A 414 -4.04 14.12 10.75
CA ASP A 414 -3.47 15.02 9.76
C ASP A 414 -3.77 14.46 8.37
N ASN A 415 -4.52 15.20 7.56
CA ASN A 415 -4.82 14.84 6.19
C ASN A 415 -3.60 15.13 5.30
N LEU A 416 -2.88 14.10 4.90
CA LEU A 416 -1.65 14.21 4.11
C LEU A 416 -1.90 14.70 2.68
N THR A 417 -3.13 14.56 2.19
CA THR A 417 -3.55 14.83 0.81
C THR A 417 -4.49 16.03 0.70
N GLU A 418 -4.62 16.84 1.75
CA GLU A 418 -5.50 18.01 1.82
C GLU A 418 -5.31 18.98 0.65
N ALA A 419 -4.10 19.04 0.07
CA ALA A 419 -3.79 19.91 -1.06
C ALA A 419 -4.47 19.52 -2.39
N ALA A 420 -5.07 18.31 -2.48
CA ALA A 420 -5.90 17.91 -3.61
C ALA A 420 -7.33 18.45 -3.43
N PRO A 421 -7.81 19.40 -4.27
CA PRO A 421 -9.13 19.99 -4.14
C PRO A 421 -10.24 18.94 -4.12
N LYS A 422 -11.22 19.12 -3.22
CA LYS A 422 -12.35 18.20 -3.11
C LYS A 422 -13.72 18.88 -2.84
N THR A 423 -13.74 20.17 -2.51
CA THR A 423 -15.04 20.84 -2.45
C THR A 423 -15.53 21.18 -3.86
N ILE A 424 -16.85 21.17 -4.07
CA ILE A 424 -17.45 21.52 -5.35
C ILE A 424 -16.97 22.90 -5.81
N ALA A 425 -16.90 23.85 -4.88
CA ALA A 425 -16.47 25.23 -5.17
C ALA A 425 -14.99 25.29 -5.64
N ASP A 426 -14.11 24.55 -4.97
CA ASP A 426 -12.67 24.52 -5.33
C ASP A 426 -12.45 23.85 -6.69
N ILE A 427 -13.18 22.75 -6.96
CA ILE A 427 -13.10 22.02 -8.24
C ILE A 427 -13.59 22.90 -9.37
N GLU A 428 -14.82 23.41 -9.28
CA GLU A 428 -15.41 24.26 -10.34
C GLU A 428 -14.63 25.57 -10.53
N GLY A 429 -14.12 26.15 -9.43
CA GLY A 429 -13.31 27.36 -9.48
C GLY A 429 -11.96 27.15 -10.18
N ALA A 430 -11.35 25.96 -10.03
CA ALA A 430 -10.09 25.62 -10.67
C ALA A 430 -10.23 25.20 -12.13
N MET A 431 -11.37 24.63 -12.53
CA MET A 431 -11.62 24.14 -13.91
C MET A 431 -12.13 25.22 -14.87
N VAL A 432 -12.56 26.37 -14.38
CA VAL A 432 -13.11 27.49 -15.19
C VAL A 432 -12.02 28.46 -15.66
N GLY A 433 -10.73 28.13 -15.45
CA GLY A 433 -9.59 28.96 -15.83
C GLY A 433 -9.24 28.96 -17.33
#